data_b4dbf874c885a4a031be7040d692d97e
#
_entry.id   b4dbf874c885a4a031be7040d692d97e
#
_cell.length_a   1.000
_cell.length_b   1.000
_cell.length_c   1.000
_cell.angle_alpha   90.00
_cell.angle_beta   90.00
_cell.angle_gamma   90.00
#
_symmetry.space_group_name_H-M   'P 1'
#
loop_
_entity.id
_entity.type
_entity.pdbx_description
1 polymer ?
#
loop_
_entity_poly.entity_id
_entity_poly.type
_entity_poly.pdbx_seq_one_letter_code
_entity_poly.pdbx_strand_id
1 'polypeptide(L)'
;MKKNLLSIIILALLVVNLVMTGIMMFSVINVSNKNAKLVGDIAAVLSIETGSGEDSDEEETVSIDDTDVYVITDRMTIPFMQVSEAEGGDGKDHYFVVTVSLSMNKKHKDYKAYGTEEEMQARESLIKTEIQSVIGSYTMEQFKANQELIREEVLERIQTLYDSTFIFNVNFSDYLYS
;
A
#
# COMPACT_ATOMS: atom_id res chain seq x y z
N MET A 1 -42.42 -35.65 -9.61
CA MET A 1 -41.82 -34.35 -9.99
C MET A 1 -41.37 -33.47 -8.80
N LYS A 2 -42.08 -33.41 -7.68
CA LYS A 2 -41.69 -32.55 -6.52
C LYS A 2 -40.37 -32.93 -5.82
N LYS A 3 -39.98 -34.24 -5.81
CA LYS A 3 -38.72 -34.70 -5.20
C LYS A 3 -37.45 -34.28 -5.96
N ASN A 4 -37.49 -34.13 -7.28
CA ASN A 4 -36.37 -33.72 -8.10
C ASN A 4 -36.14 -32.20 -8.02
N LEU A 5 -37.20 -31.42 -7.85
CA LEU A 5 -37.13 -29.97 -7.70
C LEU A 5 -36.42 -29.60 -6.40
N LEU A 6 -36.70 -30.30 -5.31
CA LEU A 6 -36.04 -30.08 -4.00
C LEU A 6 -34.53 -30.38 -4.10
N SER A 7 -34.13 -31.43 -4.78
CA SER A 7 -32.71 -31.80 -5.01
C SER A 7 -31.96 -30.75 -5.83
N ILE A 8 -32.62 -30.16 -6.84
CA ILE A 8 -32.02 -29.08 -7.65
C ILE A 8 -31.80 -27.81 -6.81
N ILE A 9 -32.77 -27.45 -5.95
CA ILE A 9 -32.67 -26.30 -5.06
C ILE A 9 -31.52 -26.49 -4.05
N ILE A 10 -31.41 -27.68 -3.47
CA ILE A 10 -30.32 -28.00 -2.52
C ILE A 10 -28.96 -27.92 -3.22
N LEU A 11 -28.86 -28.46 -4.44
CA LEU A 11 -27.64 -28.42 -5.22
C LEU A 11 -27.24 -26.96 -5.55
N ALA A 12 -28.20 -26.14 -5.97
CA ALA A 12 -27.96 -24.73 -6.27
C ALA A 12 -27.47 -23.96 -5.01
N LEU A 13 -28.10 -24.17 -3.86
CA LEU A 13 -27.69 -23.58 -2.59
C LEU A 13 -26.28 -24.04 -2.17
N LEU A 14 -25.93 -25.30 -2.43
CA LEU A 14 -24.60 -25.83 -2.10
C LEU A 14 -23.53 -25.19 -2.97
N VAL A 15 -23.79 -24.98 -4.26
CA VAL A 15 -22.87 -24.31 -5.18
C VAL A 15 -22.68 -22.85 -4.76
N VAL A 16 -23.75 -22.12 -4.43
CA VAL A 16 -23.66 -20.73 -3.94
C VAL A 16 -22.83 -20.64 -2.66
N ASN A 17 -23.07 -21.57 -1.72
CA ASN A 17 -22.30 -21.61 -0.47
C ASN A 17 -20.81 -21.89 -0.72
N LEU A 18 -20.49 -22.80 -1.64
CA LEU A 18 -19.10 -23.11 -2.01
C LEU A 18 -18.39 -21.89 -2.60
N VAL A 19 -19.07 -21.14 -3.48
CA VAL A 19 -18.52 -19.91 -4.08
C VAL A 19 -18.30 -18.83 -3.03
N MET A 20 -19.27 -18.61 -2.13
CA MET A 20 -19.16 -17.66 -1.03
C MET A 20 -18.01 -18.01 -0.08
N THR A 21 -17.85 -19.29 0.24
CA THR A 21 -16.74 -19.76 1.08
C THR A 21 -15.39 -19.53 0.41
N GLY A 22 -15.30 -19.76 -0.91
CA GLY A 22 -14.09 -19.48 -1.69
C GLY A 22 -13.70 -18.01 -1.68
N ILE A 23 -14.67 -17.10 -1.85
CA ILE A 23 -14.44 -15.66 -1.79
C ILE A 23 -13.98 -15.23 -0.38
N MET A 24 -14.62 -15.76 0.68
CA MET A 24 -14.21 -15.49 2.06
C MET A 24 -12.80 -16.00 2.35
N MET A 25 -12.45 -17.20 1.88
CA MET A 25 -11.11 -17.76 2.08
C MET A 25 -10.03 -16.91 1.41
N PHE A 26 -10.29 -16.42 0.21
CA PHE A 26 -9.35 -15.51 -0.49
C PHE A 26 -9.19 -14.18 0.25
N SER A 27 -10.28 -13.62 0.78
CA SER A 27 -10.26 -12.40 1.60
C SER A 27 -9.47 -12.60 2.90
N VAL A 28 -9.63 -13.74 3.57
CA VAL A 28 -8.94 -14.06 4.84
C VAL A 28 -7.44 -14.26 4.63
N ILE A 29 -7.01 -14.86 3.50
CA ILE A 29 -5.59 -15.04 3.19
C ILE A 29 -4.91 -13.69 3.04
N ASN A 30 -5.54 -12.73 2.34
CA ASN A 30 -4.99 -11.39 2.17
C ASN A 30 -4.89 -10.62 3.50
N VAL A 31 -5.88 -10.76 4.37
CA VAL A 31 -5.87 -10.14 5.72
C VAL A 31 -4.84 -10.83 6.63
N SER A 32 -4.70 -12.16 6.53
CA SER A 32 -3.75 -12.92 7.35
C SER A 32 -2.29 -12.57 7.02
N ASN A 33 -1.98 -12.39 5.75
CA ASN A 33 -0.63 -11.97 5.31
C ASN A 33 -0.31 -10.54 5.78
N LYS A 34 -1.31 -9.64 5.79
CA LYS A 34 -1.15 -8.28 6.33
C LYS A 34 -0.96 -8.28 7.85
N ASN A 35 -1.68 -9.14 8.57
CA ASN A 35 -1.53 -9.27 10.04
C ASN A 35 -0.21 -9.95 10.44
N ALA A 36 0.29 -10.90 9.65
CA ALA A 36 1.60 -11.52 9.90
C ALA A 36 2.74 -10.49 9.75
N LYS A 37 2.63 -9.57 8.78
CA LYS A 37 3.58 -8.48 8.60
C LYS A 37 3.55 -7.50 9.78
N LEU A 38 2.36 -7.10 10.26
CA LEU A 38 2.20 -6.23 11.45
C LEU A 38 2.81 -6.85 12.72
N VAL A 39 2.64 -8.15 12.91
CA VAL A 39 3.24 -8.86 14.06
C VAL A 39 4.76 -8.95 13.92
N GLY A 40 5.27 -9.09 12.69
CA GLY A 40 6.71 -9.02 12.38
C GLY A 40 7.31 -7.66 12.73
N ASP A 41 6.64 -6.57 12.33
CA ASP A 41 7.09 -5.19 12.58
C ASP A 41 7.12 -4.85 14.09
N ILE A 42 6.13 -5.32 14.85
CA ILE A 42 6.09 -5.17 16.32
C ILE A 42 7.20 -6.01 16.98
N ALA A 43 7.45 -7.21 16.47
CA ALA A 43 8.54 -8.07 16.99
C ALA A 43 9.92 -7.48 16.67
N ALA A 44 10.11 -6.87 15.51
CA ALA A 44 11.34 -6.17 15.13
C ALA A 44 11.61 -4.96 16.03
N VAL A 45 10.61 -4.16 16.36
CA VAL A 45 10.74 -3.03 17.30
C VAL A 45 11.05 -3.51 18.71
N LEU A 46 10.47 -4.64 19.14
CA LEU A 46 10.79 -5.23 20.47
C LEU A 46 12.17 -5.91 20.52
N SER A 47 12.67 -6.47 19.42
CA SER A 47 13.98 -7.13 19.39
C SER A 47 15.15 -6.15 19.39
N ILE A 48 14.92 -4.87 19.05
CA ILE A 48 15.92 -3.80 19.21
C ILE A 48 16.18 -3.50 20.70
N GLU A 49 15.22 -3.75 21.60
CA GLU A 49 15.42 -3.55 23.04
C GLU A 49 16.04 -4.78 23.78
N THR A 50 16.00 -5.97 23.19
CA THR A 50 16.44 -7.20 23.87
C THR A 50 17.53 -7.98 23.13
N GLY A 51 18.50 -7.37 22.55
CA GLY A 51 19.61 -7.99 21.82
C GLY A 51 19.86 -9.47 22.13
N SER A 52 19.40 -10.37 21.25
CA SER A 52 20.00 -11.69 20.97
C SER A 52 19.28 -12.46 19.87
N GLY A 53 19.92 -12.68 18.77
CA GLY A 53 20.28 -13.90 18.06
C GLY A 53 19.23 -14.71 17.29
N GLU A 54 19.45 -14.76 16.00
CA GLU A 54 19.36 -15.88 15.05
C GLU A 54 18.04 -16.13 14.29
N ASP A 55 18.21 -15.93 12.97
CA ASP A 55 17.57 -16.56 11.81
C ASP A 55 16.04 -16.55 11.66
N SER A 56 15.55 -15.58 10.85
CA SER A 56 14.58 -15.86 9.80
C SER A 56 14.30 -14.58 8.98
N ASP A 57 14.42 -14.65 7.66
CA ASP A 57 14.07 -13.69 6.60
C ASP A 57 14.36 -12.21 6.96
N GLU A 58 15.59 -11.80 6.73
CA GLU A 58 16.08 -10.45 6.90
C GLU A 58 15.31 -9.50 5.96
N GLU A 59 14.35 -8.75 6.50
CA GLU A 59 14.14 -7.40 5.98
C GLU A 59 15.46 -6.66 6.27
N GLU A 60 16.32 -6.52 5.28
CA GLU A 60 17.56 -5.75 5.37
C GLU A 60 17.20 -4.33 5.85
N THR A 61 17.40 -4.08 7.14
CA THR A 61 17.29 -2.72 7.68
C THR A 61 18.38 -1.88 7.03
N VAL A 62 18.01 -1.08 6.06
CA VAL A 62 18.95 -0.22 5.34
C VAL A 62 19.53 0.80 6.30
N SER A 63 20.86 0.79 6.49
CA SER A 63 21.56 1.77 7.33
C SER A 63 21.30 3.20 6.81
N ILE A 64 21.29 4.17 7.70
CA ILE A 64 21.17 5.61 7.35
C ILE A 64 22.27 6.01 6.36
N ASP A 65 23.51 5.50 6.51
CA ASP A 65 24.63 5.78 5.62
C ASP A 65 24.43 5.23 4.20
N ASP A 66 23.62 4.19 4.07
CA ASP A 66 23.28 3.53 2.81
C ASP A 66 21.95 4.01 2.21
N THR A 67 21.28 4.90 2.92
CA THR A 67 20.02 5.50 2.47
C THR A 67 20.30 6.74 1.65
N ASP A 68 19.60 6.87 0.52
CA ASP A 68 19.46 8.10 -0.22
C ASP A 68 18.00 8.53 -0.24
N VAL A 69 17.73 9.82 -0.36
CA VAL A 69 16.39 10.37 -0.29
C VAL A 69 16.12 11.26 -1.50
N TYR A 70 15.15 10.86 -2.31
CA TYR A 70 14.64 11.69 -3.38
C TYR A 70 13.36 12.41 -2.94
N VAL A 71 13.35 13.73 -3.02
CA VAL A 71 12.16 14.54 -2.72
C VAL A 71 11.50 14.93 -4.02
N ILE A 72 10.22 14.58 -4.17
CA ILE A 72 9.43 15.00 -5.34
C ILE A 72 9.36 16.52 -5.39
N THR A 73 9.75 17.09 -6.53
CA THR A 73 10.08 18.51 -6.68
C THR A 73 8.94 19.45 -6.30
N ASP A 74 7.70 19.09 -6.65
CA ASP A 74 6.53 19.92 -6.39
C ASP A 74 5.62 19.29 -5.35
N ARG A 75 5.02 20.15 -4.50
CA ARG A 75 3.97 19.75 -3.61
C ARG A 75 2.80 19.18 -4.39
N MET A 76 2.40 17.95 -4.08
CA MET A 76 1.31 17.27 -4.78
C MET A 76 -0.03 17.70 -4.19
N THR A 77 -1.01 17.97 -5.06
CA THR A 77 -2.42 18.16 -4.68
C THR A 77 -3.22 17.03 -5.27
N ILE A 78 -3.66 16.12 -4.43
CA ILE A 78 -4.30 14.87 -4.83
C ILE A 78 -5.78 14.93 -4.43
N PRO A 79 -6.73 14.83 -5.38
CA PRO A 79 -8.13 14.73 -5.04
C PRO A 79 -8.41 13.35 -4.45
N PHE A 80 -9.18 13.32 -3.38
CA PHE A 80 -9.75 12.09 -2.84
C PHE A 80 -10.96 11.64 -3.66
N MET A 81 -11.33 10.36 -3.52
CA MET A 81 -12.58 9.85 -4.07
C MET A 81 -13.76 10.59 -3.45
N GLN A 82 -14.59 11.18 -4.31
CA GLN A 82 -15.79 11.88 -3.88
C GLN A 82 -16.91 10.88 -3.54
N VAL A 83 -17.60 11.12 -2.43
CA VAL A 83 -18.81 10.38 -2.06
C VAL A 83 -20.00 11.33 -2.16
N SER A 84 -20.99 10.94 -2.94
CA SER A 84 -22.20 11.73 -3.12
C SER A 84 -23.03 11.82 -1.82
N GLU A 85 -23.85 12.87 -1.69
CA GLU A 85 -24.78 12.99 -0.54
C GLU A 85 -25.76 11.81 -0.47
N ALA A 86 -26.14 11.24 -1.62
CA ALA A 86 -27.02 10.07 -1.70
C ALA A 86 -26.39 8.80 -1.11
N GLU A 87 -25.06 8.73 -1.06
CA GLU A 87 -24.26 7.63 -0.50
C GLU A 87 -23.73 7.95 0.91
N GLY A 88 -24.17 9.05 1.50
CA GLY A 88 -23.80 9.46 2.85
C GLY A 88 -22.53 10.33 2.94
N GLY A 89 -22.03 10.82 1.82
CA GLY A 89 -20.96 11.83 1.78
C GLY A 89 -21.50 13.25 1.92
N ASP A 90 -20.62 14.24 1.91
CA ASP A 90 -20.98 15.67 1.94
C ASP A 90 -21.07 16.29 0.53
N GLY A 91 -20.81 15.50 -0.52
CA GLY A 91 -20.88 15.92 -1.92
C GLY A 91 -19.80 16.91 -2.33
N LYS A 92 -18.77 17.14 -1.49
CA LYS A 92 -17.70 18.10 -1.75
C LYS A 92 -16.44 17.40 -2.25
N ASP A 93 -15.62 18.17 -2.95
CA ASP A 93 -14.28 17.74 -3.32
C ASP A 93 -13.33 17.94 -2.14
N HIS A 94 -12.61 16.89 -1.77
CA HIS A 94 -11.57 16.91 -0.76
C HIS A 94 -10.21 16.65 -1.40
N TYR A 95 -9.18 17.31 -0.87
CA TYR A 95 -7.83 17.24 -1.40
C TYR A 95 -6.81 16.91 -0.31
N PHE A 96 -5.80 16.14 -0.71
CA PHE A 96 -4.59 15.91 0.08
C PHE A 96 -3.43 16.67 -0.55
N VAL A 97 -2.93 17.67 0.16
CA VAL A 97 -1.77 18.45 -0.27
C VAL A 97 -0.56 17.97 0.52
N VAL A 98 0.47 17.48 -0.16
CA VAL A 98 1.56 16.76 0.49
C VAL A 98 2.89 16.94 -0.26
N THR A 99 3.98 16.95 0.49
CA THR A 99 5.33 16.74 -0.03
C THR A 99 5.68 15.27 0.16
N VAL A 100 6.08 14.60 -0.92
CA VAL A 100 6.42 13.16 -0.90
C VAL A 100 7.92 13.00 -1.06
N SER A 101 8.53 12.13 -0.27
CA SER A 101 9.93 11.72 -0.44
C SER A 101 10.05 10.20 -0.44
N LEU A 102 11.00 9.70 -1.21
CA LEU A 102 11.27 8.28 -1.42
C LEU A 102 12.64 7.96 -0.83
N SER A 103 12.69 6.96 0.06
CA SER A 103 13.94 6.46 0.61
C SER A 103 14.44 5.29 -0.22
N MET A 104 15.70 5.35 -0.64
CA MET A 104 16.33 4.40 -1.56
C MET A 104 17.56 3.77 -0.94
N ASN A 105 17.78 2.48 -1.19
CA ASN A 105 18.96 1.75 -0.78
C ASN A 105 20.09 1.89 -1.82
N LYS A 106 21.13 2.64 -1.47
CA LYS A 106 22.32 2.86 -2.33
C LYS A 106 23.09 1.59 -2.67
N LYS A 107 22.99 0.56 -1.84
CA LYS A 107 23.65 -0.73 -2.04
C LYS A 107 22.84 -1.68 -2.94
N HIS A 108 21.58 -1.38 -3.20
CA HIS A 108 20.77 -2.21 -4.06
C HIS A 108 21.33 -2.21 -5.49
N LYS A 109 21.29 -3.38 -6.14
CA LYS A 109 21.84 -3.57 -7.51
C LYS A 109 21.26 -2.58 -8.54
N ASP A 110 19.98 -2.23 -8.38
CA ASP A 110 19.24 -1.39 -9.33
C ASP A 110 19.37 0.11 -9.01
N TYR A 111 19.93 0.48 -7.85
CA TYR A 111 20.08 1.89 -7.47
C TYR A 111 20.91 2.68 -8.50
N LYS A 112 22.01 2.10 -9.02
CA LYS A 112 22.86 2.77 -10.02
C LYS A 112 22.16 3.04 -11.34
N ALA A 113 21.14 2.22 -11.67
CA ALA A 113 20.39 2.34 -12.92
C ALA A 113 19.20 3.29 -12.79
N TYR A 114 18.58 3.38 -11.61
CA TYR A 114 17.30 4.09 -11.45
C TYR A 114 17.29 5.11 -10.32
N GLY A 115 18.17 4.99 -9.31
CA GLY A 115 18.13 5.80 -8.09
C GLY A 115 18.91 7.11 -8.16
N THR A 116 19.58 7.43 -9.26
CA THR A 116 20.27 8.71 -9.42
C THR A 116 19.25 9.85 -9.59
N GLU A 117 19.60 11.04 -9.15
CA GLU A 117 18.71 12.21 -9.21
C GLU A 117 18.17 12.45 -10.64
N GLU A 118 19.01 12.32 -11.66
CA GLU A 118 18.63 12.45 -13.08
C GLU A 118 17.58 11.42 -13.49
N GLU A 119 17.77 10.15 -13.13
CA GLU A 119 16.85 9.05 -13.47
C GLU A 119 15.53 9.15 -12.71
N MET A 120 15.57 9.55 -11.45
CA MET A 120 14.38 9.78 -10.65
C MET A 120 13.58 10.96 -11.20
N GLN A 121 14.22 12.07 -11.55
CA GLN A 121 13.58 13.24 -12.15
C GLN A 121 12.97 12.92 -13.52
N ALA A 122 13.65 12.13 -14.35
CA ALA A 122 13.12 11.71 -15.65
C ALA A 122 11.82 10.89 -15.55
N ARG A 123 11.61 10.18 -14.43
CA ARG A 123 10.44 9.33 -14.17
C ARG A 123 9.47 9.91 -13.14
N GLU A 124 9.74 11.11 -12.63
CA GLU A 124 8.95 11.72 -11.55
C GLU A 124 7.45 11.80 -11.89
N SER A 125 7.11 12.10 -13.15
CA SER A 125 5.71 12.16 -13.59
C SER A 125 4.99 10.80 -13.47
N LEU A 126 5.69 9.69 -13.74
CA LEU A 126 5.13 8.36 -13.58
C LEU A 126 4.91 8.03 -12.10
N ILE A 127 5.91 8.33 -11.26
CA ILE A 127 5.80 8.16 -9.81
C ILE A 127 4.63 8.97 -9.26
N LYS A 128 4.50 10.24 -9.63
CA LYS A 128 3.37 11.09 -9.23
C LYS A 128 2.02 10.48 -9.64
N THR A 129 1.93 9.90 -10.84
CA THR A 129 0.71 9.27 -11.34
C THR A 129 0.33 8.04 -10.50
N GLU A 130 1.27 7.18 -10.14
CA GLU A 130 1.00 6.03 -9.28
C GLU A 130 0.55 6.46 -7.88
N ILE A 131 1.22 7.44 -7.27
CA ILE A 131 0.82 7.99 -5.97
C ILE A 131 -0.60 8.55 -6.02
N GLN A 132 -0.92 9.35 -7.05
CA GLN A 132 -2.25 9.94 -7.23
C GLN A 132 -3.31 8.87 -7.46
N SER A 133 -3.00 7.82 -8.22
CA SER A 133 -3.91 6.71 -8.50
C SER A 133 -4.29 5.96 -7.22
N VAL A 134 -3.31 5.68 -6.36
CA VAL A 134 -3.57 4.98 -5.09
C VAL A 134 -4.37 5.87 -4.14
N ILE A 135 -3.87 7.06 -3.83
CA ILE A 135 -4.50 7.96 -2.85
C ILE A 135 -5.88 8.42 -3.31
N GLY A 136 -6.04 8.73 -4.60
CA GLY A 136 -7.30 9.16 -5.20
C GLY A 136 -8.39 8.08 -5.26
N SER A 137 -8.05 6.82 -5.00
CA SER A 137 -9.02 5.72 -4.89
C SER A 137 -9.69 5.62 -3.52
N TYR A 138 -9.26 6.43 -2.55
CA TYR A 138 -9.78 6.45 -1.19
C TYR A 138 -10.54 7.74 -0.90
N THR A 139 -11.55 7.67 -0.04
CA THR A 139 -12.14 8.88 0.56
C THR A 139 -11.18 9.46 1.60
N MET A 140 -11.38 10.74 1.95
CA MET A 140 -10.56 11.38 2.98
C MET A 140 -10.63 10.66 4.33
N GLU A 141 -11.81 10.15 4.71
CA GLU A 141 -12.01 9.40 5.96
C GLU A 141 -11.29 8.06 5.94
N GLN A 142 -11.36 7.33 4.82
CA GLN A 142 -10.65 6.06 4.65
C GLN A 142 -9.13 6.27 4.71
N PHE A 143 -8.64 7.32 4.06
CA PHE A 143 -7.22 7.66 4.09
C PHE A 143 -6.74 7.98 5.51
N LYS A 144 -7.46 8.84 6.24
CA LYS A 144 -7.12 9.20 7.63
C LYS A 144 -7.12 8.00 8.57
N ALA A 145 -8.07 7.06 8.37
CA ALA A 145 -8.16 5.85 9.19
C ALA A 145 -7.06 4.82 8.90
N ASN A 146 -6.50 4.81 7.67
CA ASN A 146 -5.60 3.76 7.18
C ASN A 146 -4.34 4.32 6.52
N GLN A 147 -3.86 5.47 6.96
CA GLN A 147 -2.76 6.20 6.31
C GLN A 147 -1.51 5.34 6.11
N GLU A 148 -1.15 4.53 7.09
CA GLU A 148 0.02 3.66 7.04
C GLU A 148 -0.13 2.58 5.96
N LEU A 149 -1.27 1.91 5.94
CA LEU A 149 -1.57 0.87 4.96
C LEU A 149 -1.58 1.42 3.53
N ILE A 150 -2.12 2.63 3.34
CA ILE A 150 -2.15 3.28 2.02
C ILE A 150 -0.74 3.71 1.60
N ARG A 151 0.12 4.11 2.55
CA ARG A 151 1.53 4.39 2.28
C ARG A 151 2.28 3.15 1.80
N GLU A 152 2.04 1.99 2.42
CA GLU A 152 2.58 0.71 1.95
C GLU A 152 2.09 0.35 0.56
N GLU A 153 0.80 0.57 0.26
CA GLU A 153 0.25 0.32 -1.07
C GLU A 153 0.90 1.24 -2.14
N VAL A 154 1.14 2.50 -1.80
CA VAL A 154 1.90 3.42 -2.66
C VAL A 154 3.31 2.89 -2.91
N LEU A 155 3.99 2.41 -1.86
CA LEU A 155 5.32 1.81 -1.99
C LEU A 155 5.30 0.59 -2.92
N GLU A 156 4.38 -0.34 -2.72
CA GLU A 156 4.22 -1.53 -3.58
C GLU A 156 3.99 -1.16 -5.06
N ARG A 157 3.18 -0.12 -5.30
CA ARG A 157 2.94 0.38 -6.67
C ARG A 157 4.20 0.94 -7.32
N ILE A 158 4.98 1.72 -6.56
CA ILE A 158 6.24 2.28 -7.06
C ILE A 158 7.26 1.16 -7.29
N GLN A 159 7.38 0.18 -6.39
CA GLN A 159 8.24 -0.98 -6.56
C GLN A 159 7.85 -1.81 -7.79
N THR A 160 6.56 -1.98 -8.05
CA THR A 160 6.05 -2.64 -9.26
C THR A 160 6.40 -1.85 -10.53
N LEU A 161 6.32 -0.51 -10.49
CA LEU A 161 6.69 0.34 -11.62
C LEU A 161 8.15 0.14 -12.05
N TYR A 162 9.05 -0.09 -11.08
CA TYR A 162 10.47 -0.32 -11.31
C TYR A 162 10.87 -1.79 -11.43
N ASP A 163 9.95 -2.72 -11.14
CA ASP A 163 10.24 -4.15 -10.94
C ASP A 163 11.44 -4.36 -9.99
N SER A 164 11.47 -3.57 -8.89
CA SER A 164 12.61 -3.49 -7.98
C SER A 164 12.23 -2.93 -6.62
N THR A 165 12.94 -3.38 -5.58
CA THR A 165 12.76 -2.96 -4.18
C THR A 165 13.81 -1.94 -3.71
N PHE A 166 14.56 -1.30 -4.62
CA PHE A 166 15.58 -0.32 -4.23
C PHE A 166 14.98 0.90 -3.52
N ILE A 167 13.73 1.25 -3.81
CA ILE A 167 12.91 2.17 -3.00
C ILE A 167 12.26 1.33 -1.91
N PHE A 168 12.60 1.61 -0.66
CA PHE A 168 12.13 0.82 0.47
C PHE A 168 11.15 1.57 1.39
N ASN A 169 11.01 2.90 1.22
CA ASN A 169 10.06 3.67 2.02
C ASN A 169 9.53 4.89 1.25
N VAL A 170 8.27 5.24 1.52
CA VAL A 170 7.60 6.45 1.03
C VAL A 170 7.21 7.30 2.25
N ASN A 171 7.61 8.55 2.26
CA ASN A 171 7.31 9.47 3.36
C ASN A 171 6.41 10.61 2.89
N PHE A 172 5.39 10.91 3.69
CA PHE A 172 4.51 12.06 3.52
C PHE A 172 4.87 13.13 4.54
N SER A 173 5.28 14.31 4.08
CA SER A 173 5.64 15.45 4.91
C SER A 173 4.86 16.70 4.50
N ASP A 174 4.81 17.69 5.39
CA ASP A 174 4.17 18.99 5.14
C ASP A 174 2.77 18.88 4.53
N TYR A 175 1.96 17.95 5.03
CA TYR A 175 0.66 17.68 4.45
C TYR A 175 -0.48 18.41 5.15
N LEU A 176 -1.53 18.68 4.37
CA LEU A 176 -2.80 19.20 4.86
C LEU A 176 -3.97 18.56 4.09
N TYR A 177 -5.11 18.52 4.74
CA TYR A 177 -6.39 18.12 4.16
C TYR A 177 -7.25 19.37 3.92
N SER A 178 -7.89 19.46 2.77
CA SER A 178 -8.79 20.56 2.46
C SER A 178 -10.11 20.08 1.88
#